data_bad80a05e720a701c8d41eb92571eb5d
#
_entry.id   bad80a05e720a701c8d41eb92571eb5d
#
_cell.length_a   1.000
_cell.length_b   1.000
_cell.length_c   1.000
_cell.angle_alpha   90.00
_cell.angle_beta   90.00
_cell.angle_gamma   90.00
#
_symmetry.space_group_name_H-M   'P 1'
#
loop_
_entity.id
_entity.type
_entity.pdbx_description
1 polymer ?
#
loop_
_entity_poly.entity_id
_entity_poly.type
_entity_poly.pdbx_seq_one_letter_code
_entity_poly.pdbx_strand_id
1 'polypeptide(L)'
;MKAPKFREFISEAPENGKYKLLVITDEPEKAKTFHTADRLREEAEKLGWKYYLYKLTGGYTTSPEGALRLHNKDDDKGFEVSGVDTVAVIRGSVTRKDSWMDIVSLLEKHSVCVVNSRETISVCADKYRTSLRLADYGVKQPVTHLINDPENSEQAFENLNTQYPIILKTLRGSKGVGVLFVESSKALDSIVQLIHKQDEDADLLLQEYIKTDYDARVLVLGGKVLSTMKRPVIEGDFRSNVSQGSKPE
;
A
#
# COMPACT_ATOMS: atom_id res chain seq x y z
N MET A 1 4.16 -17.59 19.46
CA MET A 1 3.01 -18.16 18.72
C MET A 1 2.90 -17.45 17.37
N LYS A 2 2.65 -18.16 16.26
CA LYS A 2 2.36 -17.49 14.98
C LYS A 2 0.95 -16.89 15.05
N ALA A 3 0.77 -15.65 14.58
CA ALA A 3 -0.55 -15.06 14.45
C ALA A 3 -1.44 -15.98 13.60
N PRO A 4 -2.71 -16.19 13.98
CA PRO A 4 -3.63 -17.01 13.19
C PRO A 4 -3.77 -16.42 11.80
N LYS A 5 -3.84 -17.27 10.79
CA LYS A 5 -4.14 -16.80 9.43
C LYS A 5 -5.58 -16.29 9.42
N PHE A 6 -5.84 -15.22 8.68
CA PHE A 6 -7.19 -14.62 8.57
C PHE A 6 -8.30 -15.66 8.30
N ARG A 7 -8.02 -16.73 7.54
CA ARG A 7 -8.95 -17.86 7.33
C ARG A 7 -9.28 -18.63 8.60
N GLU A 8 -8.32 -18.85 9.48
CA GLU A 8 -8.52 -19.55 10.75
C GLU A 8 -9.36 -18.70 11.70
N PHE A 9 -9.14 -17.38 11.63
CA PHE A 9 -9.87 -16.41 12.45
C PHE A 9 -11.38 -16.32 12.08
N ILE A 10 -11.74 -16.41 10.78
CA ILE A 10 -13.13 -16.29 10.30
C ILE A 10 -13.86 -17.62 10.10
N SER A 11 -13.15 -18.76 10.23
CA SER A 11 -13.76 -20.09 10.04
C SER A 11 -14.62 -20.57 11.22
N GLU A 12 -14.39 -20.01 12.40
CA GLU A 12 -15.26 -20.22 13.56
C GLU A 12 -16.40 -19.20 13.48
N ALA A 13 -17.66 -19.67 13.47
CA ALA A 13 -18.82 -18.79 13.51
C ALA A 13 -18.71 -17.87 14.73
N PRO A 14 -18.71 -16.54 14.59
CA PRO A 14 -18.46 -15.64 15.68
C PRO A 14 -19.61 -15.73 16.70
N GLU A 15 -19.28 -16.02 17.94
CA GLU A 15 -20.17 -15.71 19.06
C GLU A 15 -20.32 -14.17 19.11
N ASN A 16 -21.55 -13.68 19.17
CA ASN A 16 -21.85 -12.26 19.24
C ASN A 16 -21.04 -11.57 20.35
N GLY A 17 -20.31 -10.50 19.96
CA GLY A 17 -19.52 -9.68 20.88
C GLY A 17 -18.14 -10.23 21.25
N LYS A 18 -17.72 -11.38 20.74
CA LYS A 18 -16.42 -12.00 21.04
C LYS A 18 -15.26 -11.26 20.35
N TYR A 19 -15.47 -10.77 19.14
CA TYR A 19 -14.41 -10.19 18.31
C TYR A 19 -14.42 -8.67 18.29
N LYS A 20 -13.23 -8.10 17.99
CA LYS A 20 -12.98 -6.67 17.87
C LYS A 20 -12.40 -6.37 16.48
N LEU A 21 -12.94 -5.36 15.81
CA LEU A 21 -12.37 -4.81 14.59
C LEU A 21 -11.66 -3.49 14.91
N LEU A 22 -10.35 -3.49 14.72
CA LEU A 22 -9.50 -2.32 14.81
C LEU A 22 -9.22 -1.81 13.39
N VAL A 23 -9.65 -0.61 13.06
CA VAL A 23 -9.26 0.05 11.80
C VAL A 23 -8.21 1.11 12.12
N ILE A 24 -7.07 1.04 11.42
CA ILE A 24 -5.96 1.99 11.57
C ILE A 24 -5.85 2.83 10.33
N THR A 25 -5.84 4.16 10.49
CA THR A 25 -5.79 5.10 9.36
C THR A 25 -5.00 6.37 9.69
N ASP A 26 -4.38 6.97 8.65
CA ASP A 26 -3.82 8.32 8.67
C ASP A 26 -4.78 9.36 8.05
N GLU A 27 -5.92 8.92 7.52
CA GLU A 27 -6.84 9.77 6.79
C GLU A 27 -7.66 10.67 7.72
N PRO A 28 -7.81 11.96 7.39
CA PRO A 28 -8.72 12.84 8.13
C PRO A 28 -10.17 12.43 7.88
N GLU A 29 -11.04 12.61 8.86
CA GLU A 29 -12.47 12.25 8.81
C GLU A 29 -13.23 12.81 7.60
N LYS A 30 -12.79 13.98 7.10
CA LYS A 30 -13.41 14.64 5.94
C LYS A 30 -12.87 14.14 4.58
N ALA A 31 -11.96 13.18 4.56
CA ALA A 31 -11.44 12.63 3.32
C ALA A 31 -12.51 11.77 2.61
N LYS A 32 -12.60 11.88 1.28
CA LYS A 32 -13.52 11.04 0.47
C LYS A 32 -13.29 9.53 0.66
N THR A 33 -12.11 9.14 1.10
CA THR A 33 -11.68 7.76 1.37
C THR A 33 -12.09 7.26 2.76
N PHE A 34 -12.47 8.13 3.68
CA PHE A 34 -12.95 7.78 5.01
C PHE A 34 -14.19 6.86 4.98
N HIS A 35 -14.93 6.92 3.89
CA HIS A 35 -16.09 6.07 3.64
C HIS A 35 -15.80 4.56 3.81
N THR A 36 -14.56 4.11 3.56
CA THR A 36 -14.18 2.70 3.81
C THR A 36 -14.21 2.34 5.29
N ALA A 37 -13.77 3.24 6.17
CA ALA A 37 -13.79 3.02 7.62
C ALA A 37 -15.23 2.94 8.15
N ASP A 38 -16.13 3.78 7.63
CA ASP A 38 -17.55 3.77 7.97
C ASP A 38 -18.22 2.45 7.54
N ARG A 39 -17.96 2.00 6.32
CA ARG A 39 -18.46 0.71 5.83
C ARG A 39 -17.96 -0.47 6.66
N LEU A 40 -16.70 -0.46 7.06
CA LEU A 40 -16.13 -1.47 7.94
C LEU A 40 -16.80 -1.45 9.33
N ARG A 41 -17.13 -0.27 9.85
CA ARG A 41 -17.87 -0.12 11.11
C ARG A 41 -19.26 -0.74 11.00
N GLU A 42 -20.03 -0.37 9.96
CA GLU A 42 -21.37 -0.90 9.73
C GLU A 42 -21.38 -2.43 9.66
N GLU A 43 -20.40 -3.04 8.96
CA GLU A 43 -20.32 -4.49 8.86
C GLU A 43 -19.89 -5.14 10.19
N ALA A 44 -18.98 -4.52 10.95
CA ALA A 44 -18.60 -5.00 12.28
C ALA A 44 -19.80 -4.97 13.24
N GLU A 45 -20.60 -3.90 13.24
CA GLU A 45 -21.80 -3.77 14.06
C GLU A 45 -22.86 -4.82 13.71
N LYS A 46 -23.08 -5.13 12.41
CA LYS A 46 -23.96 -6.22 11.97
C LYS A 46 -23.52 -7.60 12.47
N LEU A 47 -22.20 -7.80 12.59
CA LEU A 47 -21.62 -9.03 13.11
C LEU A 47 -21.57 -9.06 14.65
N GLY A 48 -22.03 -8.01 15.32
CA GLY A 48 -21.94 -7.87 16.77
C GLY A 48 -20.51 -7.68 17.29
N TRP A 49 -19.57 -7.26 16.44
CA TRP A 49 -18.19 -7.02 16.82
C TRP A 49 -18.01 -5.63 17.42
N LYS A 50 -17.08 -5.48 18.37
CA LYS A 50 -16.66 -4.16 18.86
C LYS A 50 -15.79 -3.50 17.79
N TYR A 51 -16.09 -2.26 17.44
CA TYR A 51 -15.34 -1.47 16.47
C TYR A 51 -14.52 -0.39 17.16
N TYR A 52 -13.28 -0.20 16.71
CA TYR A 52 -12.45 0.93 17.09
C TYR A 52 -11.67 1.46 15.90
N LEU A 53 -11.71 2.79 15.73
CA LEU A 53 -10.94 3.51 14.75
C LEU A 53 -9.75 4.15 15.43
N TYR A 54 -8.54 3.72 15.09
CA TYR A 54 -7.31 4.33 15.56
C TYR A 54 -6.74 5.28 14.52
N LYS A 55 -6.52 6.53 14.91
CA LYS A 55 -5.95 7.57 14.06
C LYS A 55 -4.45 7.68 14.33
N LEU A 56 -3.64 7.38 13.33
CA LEU A 56 -2.17 7.51 13.40
C LEU A 56 -1.72 8.94 13.66
N THR A 57 -2.49 9.94 13.18
CA THR A 57 -2.25 11.35 13.47
C THR A 57 -2.89 11.73 14.80
N GLY A 58 -2.06 11.98 15.80
CA GLY A 58 -2.49 12.36 17.16
C GLY A 58 -2.82 11.20 18.08
N GLY A 59 -2.75 9.95 17.60
CA GLY A 59 -2.84 8.77 18.45
C GLY A 59 -1.51 8.43 19.14
N TYR A 60 -1.60 7.67 20.21
CA TYR A 60 -0.43 7.11 20.91
C TYR A 60 -0.71 5.68 21.42
N THR A 61 0.34 4.98 21.80
CA THR A 61 0.26 3.60 22.28
C THR A 61 0.81 3.52 23.70
N THR A 62 0.21 2.65 24.51
CA THR A 62 0.72 2.28 25.84
C THR A 62 0.79 0.77 25.97
N SER A 63 1.68 0.29 26.84
CA SER A 63 1.85 -1.14 27.07
C SER A 63 1.96 -1.43 28.57
N PRO A 64 0.93 -1.09 29.39
CA PRO A 64 0.94 -1.37 30.81
C PRO A 64 0.89 -2.89 31.03
N GLU A 65 1.79 -3.41 31.86
CA GLU A 65 1.84 -4.83 32.24
C GLU A 65 1.83 -5.81 31.05
N GLY A 66 2.39 -5.36 29.90
CA GLY A 66 2.43 -6.17 28.68
C GLY A 66 1.15 -6.15 27.82
N ALA A 67 0.09 -5.48 28.25
CA ALA A 67 -1.12 -5.29 27.46
C ALA A 67 -0.95 -4.08 26.54
N LEU A 68 -1.16 -4.26 25.23
CA LEU A 68 -1.10 -3.17 24.26
C LEU A 68 -2.42 -2.40 24.23
N ARG A 69 -2.35 -1.08 24.38
CA ARG A 69 -3.49 -0.18 24.22
C ARG A 69 -3.18 0.90 23.18
N LEU A 70 -4.17 1.20 22.37
CA LEU A 70 -4.16 2.27 21.38
C LEU A 70 -5.10 3.38 21.83
N HIS A 71 -4.61 4.60 21.85
CA HIS A 71 -5.34 5.78 22.29
C HIS A 71 -5.44 6.80 21.17
N ASN A 72 -6.64 7.28 20.90
CA ASN A 72 -6.83 8.51 20.12
C ASN A 72 -6.63 9.73 21.03
N LYS A 73 -6.56 10.91 20.44
CA LYS A 73 -6.61 12.16 21.18
C LYS A 73 -7.89 12.19 22.03
N ASP A 74 -7.77 12.57 23.27
CA ASP A 74 -8.87 12.68 24.25
C ASP A 74 -9.55 11.33 24.62
N ASP A 75 -8.86 10.20 24.39
CA ASP A 75 -9.30 8.86 24.80
C ASP A 75 -8.37 8.28 25.88
N ASP A 76 -8.67 8.59 27.13
CA ASP A 76 -7.86 8.17 28.29
C ASP A 76 -7.88 6.65 28.53
N LYS A 77 -8.97 5.97 28.16
CA LYS A 77 -9.13 4.52 28.38
C LYS A 77 -8.36 3.71 27.35
N GLY A 78 -8.32 4.20 26.13
CA GLY A 78 -7.75 3.50 25.00
C GLY A 78 -8.46 2.19 24.67
N PHE A 79 -8.05 1.62 23.56
CA PHE A 79 -8.54 0.33 23.07
C PHE A 79 -7.50 -0.75 23.31
N GLU A 80 -7.83 -1.72 24.13
CA GLU A 80 -6.97 -2.88 24.41
C GLU A 80 -7.05 -3.89 23.28
N VAL A 81 -5.90 -4.23 22.71
CA VAL A 81 -5.76 -5.20 21.63
C VAL A 81 -5.26 -6.53 22.17
N SER A 82 -5.77 -7.62 21.58
CA SER A 82 -5.38 -8.97 21.92
C SER A 82 -5.37 -9.84 20.67
N GLY A 83 -4.36 -10.69 20.52
CA GLY A 83 -4.28 -11.65 19.41
C GLY A 83 -5.38 -12.71 19.41
N VAL A 84 -6.14 -12.83 20.49
CA VAL A 84 -7.21 -13.83 20.62
C VAL A 84 -8.52 -13.34 19.97
N ASP A 85 -8.78 -12.03 20.03
CA ASP A 85 -10.09 -11.47 19.68
C ASP A 85 -10.05 -10.27 18.74
N THR A 86 -8.85 -9.76 18.39
CA THR A 86 -8.71 -8.54 17.59
C THR A 86 -8.23 -8.82 16.19
N VAL A 87 -8.93 -8.27 15.19
CA VAL A 87 -8.47 -8.15 13.80
C VAL A 87 -8.19 -6.68 13.52
N ALA A 88 -7.02 -6.39 12.98
CA ALA A 88 -6.62 -5.04 12.59
C ALA A 88 -6.63 -4.90 11.07
N VAL A 89 -7.34 -3.90 10.55
CA VAL A 89 -7.34 -3.53 9.13
C VAL A 89 -6.59 -2.22 8.96
N ILE A 90 -5.48 -2.28 8.21
CA ILE A 90 -4.64 -1.13 7.95
C ILE A 90 -5.14 -0.39 6.70
N ARG A 91 -5.42 0.89 6.84
CA ARG A 91 -5.90 1.77 5.76
C ARG A 91 -5.03 3.03 5.67
N GLY A 92 -5.00 3.63 4.47
CA GLY A 92 -4.24 4.86 4.25
C GLY A 92 -2.74 4.62 4.00
N SER A 93 -1.95 5.68 4.16
CA SER A 93 -0.53 5.73 3.77
C SER A 93 0.40 5.53 4.96
N VAL A 94 0.27 4.39 5.65
CA VAL A 94 1.04 4.10 6.88
C VAL A 94 2.56 4.08 6.66
N THR A 95 3.03 3.89 5.42
CA THR A 95 4.45 3.92 5.06
C THR A 95 5.06 5.32 5.02
N ARG A 96 4.27 6.37 5.29
CA ARG A 96 4.76 7.76 5.34
C ARG A 96 5.69 8.03 6.54
N LYS A 97 5.60 7.21 7.60
CA LYS A 97 6.45 7.31 8.78
C LYS A 97 6.82 5.92 9.28
N ASP A 98 8.07 5.73 9.63
CA ASP A 98 8.55 4.46 10.20
C ASP A 98 7.83 4.12 11.52
N SER A 99 7.58 5.12 12.38
CA SER A 99 6.82 4.94 13.62
C SER A 99 5.39 4.39 13.40
N TRP A 100 4.77 4.68 12.27
CA TRP A 100 3.46 4.12 11.93
C TRP A 100 3.57 2.64 11.51
N MET A 101 4.63 2.30 10.78
CA MET A 101 4.95 0.91 10.46
C MET A 101 5.34 0.11 11.70
N ASP A 102 5.94 0.76 12.71
CA ASP A 102 6.26 0.12 13.99
C ASP A 102 5.01 -0.22 14.81
N ILE A 103 3.94 0.58 14.69
CA ILE A 103 2.63 0.21 15.29
C ILE A 103 2.12 -1.08 14.66
N VAL A 104 2.23 -1.26 13.33
CA VAL A 104 1.85 -2.51 12.66
C VAL A 104 2.68 -3.68 13.19
N SER A 105 4.01 -3.49 13.34
CA SER A 105 4.89 -4.51 13.92
C SER A 105 4.51 -4.86 15.36
N LEU A 106 4.13 -3.87 16.13
CA LEU A 106 3.73 -4.05 17.52
C LEU A 106 2.45 -4.89 17.63
N LEU A 107 1.46 -4.65 16.76
CA LEU A 107 0.26 -5.49 16.66
C LEU A 107 0.60 -6.94 16.33
N GLU A 108 1.49 -7.16 15.34
CA GLU A 108 1.92 -8.51 14.96
C GLU A 108 2.66 -9.22 16.09
N LYS A 109 3.50 -8.50 16.87
CA LYS A 109 4.16 -9.04 18.07
C LYS A 109 3.16 -9.47 19.14
N HIS A 110 2.03 -8.78 19.26
CA HIS A 110 0.93 -9.17 20.14
C HIS A 110 -0.01 -10.20 19.50
N SER A 111 0.43 -10.88 18.43
CA SER A 111 -0.32 -11.92 17.71
C SER A 111 -1.67 -11.46 17.15
N VAL A 112 -1.86 -10.15 16.94
CA VAL A 112 -3.05 -9.60 16.29
C VAL A 112 -3.06 -9.99 14.83
N CYS A 113 -4.20 -10.47 14.31
CA CYS A 113 -4.39 -10.69 12.89
C CYS A 113 -4.43 -9.35 12.16
N VAL A 114 -3.38 -9.03 11.40
CA VAL A 114 -3.26 -7.75 10.69
C VAL A 114 -3.49 -7.93 9.19
N VAL A 115 -4.37 -7.14 8.61
CA VAL A 115 -4.71 -7.11 7.18
C VAL A 115 -4.38 -5.72 6.60
N ASN A 116 -3.35 -5.59 5.80
CA ASN A 116 -2.29 -6.53 5.43
C ASN A 116 -1.12 -6.43 6.42
N SER A 117 -0.24 -7.48 6.41
CA SER A 117 0.94 -7.53 7.27
C SER A 117 1.94 -6.40 6.97
N ARG A 118 2.81 -6.09 7.95
CA ARG A 118 3.89 -5.11 7.78
C ARG A 118 4.78 -5.44 6.57
N GLU A 119 5.14 -6.71 6.41
CA GLU A 119 5.95 -7.16 5.27
C GLU A 119 5.23 -6.87 3.94
N THR A 120 3.97 -7.28 3.82
CA THR A 120 3.16 -7.05 2.62
C THR A 120 3.03 -5.56 2.31
N ILE A 121 2.73 -4.74 3.32
CA ILE A 121 2.64 -3.28 3.15
C ILE A 121 3.98 -2.71 2.67
N SER A 122 5.09 -3.12 3.29
CA SER A 122 6.43 -2.63 2.95
C SER A 122 6.82 -2.99 1.51
N VAL A 123 6.54 -4.22 1.08
CA VAL A 123 6.82 -4.68 -0.30
C VAL A 123 5.96 -3.93 -1.29
N CYS A 124 4.64 -3.86 -1.06
CA CYS A 124 3.70 -3.26 -2.02
C CYS A 124 3.79 -1.72 -2.09
N ALA A 125 4.37 -1.06 -1.09
CA ALA A 125 4.58 0.38 -1.10
C ALA A 125 5.81 0.82 -1.89
N ASP A 126 6.70 -0.11 -2.23
CA ASP A 126 7.93 0.12 -2.95
C ASP A 126 7.90 -0.66 -4.27
N LYS A 127 8.01 0.06 -5.39
CA LYS A 127 7.88 -0.54 -6.73
C LYS A 127 9.03 -1.51 -7.05
N TYR A 128 10.23 -1.22 -6.56
CA TYR A 128 11.37 -2.10 -6.80
C TYR A 128 11.27 -3.39 -5.98
N ARG A 129 10.94 -3.28 -4.70
CA ARG A 129 10.68 -4.46 -3.85
C ARG A 129 9.55 -5.31 -4.39
N THR A 130 8.50 -4.67 -4.93
CA THR A 130 7.40 -5.38 -5.61
C THR A 130 7.92 -6.13 -6.84
N SER A 131 8.74 -5.49 -7.67
CA SER A 131 9.35 -6.12 -8.85
C SER A 131 10.23 -7.32 -8.48
N LEU A 132 11.09 -7.17 -7.49
CA LEU A 132 11.92 -8.29 -6.99
C LEU A 132 11.06 -9.46 -6.49
N ARG A 133 10.02 -9.16 -5.70
CA ARG A 133 9.12 -10.20 -5.19
C ARG A 133 8.36 -10.93 -6.30
N LEU A 134 7.93 -10.22 -7.35
CA LEU A 134 7.29 -10.82 -8.51
C LEU A 134 8.26 -11.72 -9.29
N ALA A 135 9.53 -11.31 -9.43
CA ALA A 135 10.58 -12.09 -10.06
C ALA A 135 10.85 -13.40 -9.29
N ASP A 136 10.90 -13.37 -7.95
CA ASP A 136 11.07 -14.56 -7.11
C ASP A 136 9.99 -15.63 -7.38
N TYR A 137 8.80 -15.21 -7.79
CA TYR A 137 7.68 -16.10 -8.15
C TYR A 137 7.55 -16.36 -9.66
N GLY A 138 8.51 -15.92 -10.46
CA GLY A 138 8.50 -16.10 -11.92
C GLY A 138 7.35 -15.37 -12.63
N VAL A 139 6.79 -14.34 -12.02
CA VAL A 139 5.71 -13.53 -12.62
C VAL A 139 6.31 -12.63 -13.69
N LYS A 140 5.79 -12.74 -14.92
CA LYS A 140 6.20 -11.86 -16.02
C LYS A 140 5.85 -10.40 -15.69
N GLN A 141 6.81 -9.52 -15.91
CA GLN A 141 6.69 -8.09 -15.67
C GLN A 141 7.53 -7.32 -16.68
N PRO A 142 7.28 -6.03 -16.88
CA PRO A 142 8.13 -5.18 -17.70
C PRO A 142 9.57 -5.18 -17.18
N VAL A 143 10.55 -5.19 -18.09
CA VAL A 143 11.97 -5.08 -17.73
C VAL A 143 12.17 -3.78 -16.94
N THR A 144 12.80 -3.89 -15.78
CA THR A 144 12.91 -2.77 -14.83
C THR A 144 14.32 -2.73 -14.25
N HIS A 145 14.96 -1.55 -14.33
CA HIS A 145 16.28 -1.30 -13.73
C HIS A 145 16.17 -0.23 -12.64
N LEU A 146 16.92 -0.41 -11.57
CA LEU A 146 17.10 0.59 -10.51
C LEU A 146 18.26 1.51 -10.89
N ILE A 147 18.08 2.81 -10.76
CA ILE A 147 19.09 3.84 -10.91
C ILE A 147 19.26 4.49 -9.54
N ASN A 148 20.44 4.32 -8.94
CA ASN A 148 20.84 4.95 -7.68
C ASN A 148 21.69 6.20 -7.90
N ASP A 149 22.22 6.37 -9.12
CA ASP A 149 23.10 7.45 -9.51
C ASP A 149 22.65 7.99 -10.88
N PRO A 150 22.40 9.30 -11.00
CA PRO A 150 21.98 9.92 -12.27
C PRO A 150 22.96 9.67 -13.41
N GLU A 151 24.27 9.57 -13.12
CA GLU A 151 25.31 9.32 -14.13
C GLU A 151 25.14 7.96 -14.82
N ASN A 152 24.47 7.03 -14.19
CA ASN A 152 24.21 5.67 -14.73
C ASN A 152 22.93 5.58 -15.55
N SER A 153 22.17 6.67 -15.75
CA SER A 153 20.86 6.63 -16.42
C SER A 153 20.92 6.17 -17.88
N GLU A 154 21.92 6.62 -18.63
CA GLU A 154 22.14 6.23 -20.03
C GLU A 154 22.55 4.76 -20.14
N GLN A 155 23.50 4.31 -19.32
CA GLN A 155 23.93 2.91 -19.28
C GLN A 155 22.79 1.97 -18.86
N ALA A 156 21.97 2.40 -17.91
CA ALA A 156 20.77 1.66 -17.49
C ALA A 156 19.74 1.55 -18.63
N PHE A 157 19.57 2.61 -19.42
CA PHE A 157 18.73 2.58 -20.61
C PHE A 157 19.25 1.61 -21.67
N GLU A 158 20.55 1.67 -22.01
CA GLU A 158 21.15 0.74 -22.96
C GLU A 158 20.94 -0.74 -22.56
N ASN A 159 21.13 -1.04 -21.28
CA ASN A 159 20.92 -2.38 -20.73
C ASN A 159 19.44 -2.81 -20.66
N LEU A 160 18.51 -1.87 -20.75
CA LEU A 160 17.07 -2.17 -20.81
C LEU A 160 16.68 -2.88 -22.10
N ASN A 161 17.55 -2.77 -23.13
CA ASN A 161 17.40 -3.39 -24.44
C ASN A 161 16.05 -3.10 -25.09
N THR A 162 15.60 -1.86 -25.01
CA THR A 162 14.33 -1.36 -25.56
C THR A 162 14.55 -0.03 -26.31
N GLN A 163 13.50 0.49 -26.86
CA GLN A 163 13.49 1.80 -27.50
C GLN A 163 12.59 2.77 -26.74
N TYR A 164 12.80 4.07 -26.96
CA TYR A 164 11.85 5.07 -26.47
C TYR A 164 10.47 4.89 -27.15
N PRO A 165 9.37 5.19 -26.47
CA PRO A 165 9.31 5.75 -25.12
C PRO A 165 9.53 4.70 -24.02
N ILE A 166 9.96 5.18 -22.86
CA ILE A 166 10.14 4.38 -21.64
C ILE A 166 9.40 5.03 -20.46
N ILE A 167 9.33 4.32 -19.35
CA ILE A 167 8.73 4.83 -18.11
C ILE A 167 9.81 5.04 -17.05
N LEU A 168 9.88 6.25 -16.51
CA LEU A 168 10.68 6.58 -15.34
C LEU A 168 9.76 6.69 -14.12
N LYS A 169 10.14 6.09 -12.99
CA LYS A 169 9.34 6.08 -11.78
C LYS A 169 10.17 6.37 -10.54
N THR A 170 9.60 7.09 -9.58
CA THR A 170 10.11 7.08 -8.20
C THR A 170 9.74 5.77 -7.51
N LEU A 171 10.56 5.28 -6.58
CA LEU A 171 10.30 4.02 -5.87
C LEU A 171 8.98 4.07 -5.10
N ARG A 172 8.74 5.17 -4.41
CA ARG A 172 7.52 5.39 -3.63
C ARG A 172 6.61 6.41 -4.33
N GLY A 173 5.33 6.27 -4.17
CA GLY A 173 4.32 7.14 -4.75
C GLY A 173 3.03 6.39 -5.02
N SER A 174 1.93 7.13 -5.17
CA SER A 174 0.61 6.56 -5.41
C SER A 174 -0.19 7.40 -6.40
N LYS A 175 -1.26 6.82 -6.94
CA LYS A 175 -2.22 7.50 -7.83
C LYS A 175 -1.60 8.06 -9.11
N GLY A 176 -0.50 7.47 -9.60
CA GLY A 176 0.20 7.91 -10.81
C GLY A 176 1.15 9.09 -10.61
N VAL A 177 1.29 9.58 -9.38
CA VAL A 177 2.32 10.58 -9.05
C VAL A 177 3.69 9.90 -9.03
N GLY A 178 4.70 10.56 -9.65
CA GLY A 178 6.05 10.00 -9.78
C GLY A 178 6.17 8.89 -10.84
N VAL A 179 5.27 8.89 -11.85
CA VAL A 179 5.37 8.06 -13.06
C VAL A 179 5.45 8.99 -14.27
N LEU A 180 6.54 8.93 -15.00
CA LEU A 180 6.88 9.83 -16.07
C LEU A 180 7.06 9.04 -17.38
N PHE A 181 6.53 9.58 -18.46
CA PHE A 181 6.70 9.06 -19.80
C PHE A 181 7.85 9.81 -20.47
N VAL A 182 8.85 9.07 -20.93
CA VAL A 182 10.11 9.63 -21.42
C VAL A 182 10.31 9.20 -22.87
N GLU A 183 10.44 10.18 -23.76
CA GLU A 183 10.43 9.96 -25.20
C GLU A 183 11.83 10.05 -25.87
N SER A 184 12.85 10.45 -25.12
CA SER A 184 14.21 10.59 -25.65
C SER A 184 15.28 10.58 -24.54
N SER A 185 16.53 10.29 -24.92
CA SER A 185 17.70 10.37 -24.04
C SER A 185 17.82 11.77 -23.41
N LYS A 186 17.68 12.83 -24.18
CA LYS A 186 17.76 14.21 -23.66
C LYS A 186 16.68 14.49 -22.60
N ALA A 187 15.47 13.95 -22.78
CA ALA A 187 14.41 14.08 -21.80
C ALA A 187 14.74 13.27 -20.53
N LEU A 188 15.29 12.06 -20.67
CA LEU A 188 15.74 11.24 -19.56
C LEU A 188 16.76 11.98 -18.70
N ASP A 189 17.85 12.46 -19.31
CA ASP A 189 18.92 13.19 -18.63
C ASP A 189 18.39 14.41 -17.88
N SER A 190 17.57 15.22 -18.55
CA SER A 190 17.03 16.43 -17.95
C SER A 190 16.13 16.15 -16.74
N ILE A 191 15.31 15.10 -16.81
CA ILE A 191 14.39 14.70 -15.75
C ILE A 191 15.17 14.12 -14.57
N VAL A 192 16.12 13.22 -14.84
CA VAL A 192 16.95 12.58 -13.81
C VAL A 192 17.75 13.65 -13.05
N GLN A 193 18.42 14.55 -13.75
CA GLN A 193 19.15 15.66 -13.13
C GLN A 193 18.25 16.57 -12.29
N LEU A 194 17.04 16.88 -12.77
CA LEU A 194 16.09 17.70 -12.03
C LEU A 194 15.66 17.02 -10.72
N ILE A 195 15.37 15.72 -10.76
CA ILE A 195 14.95 14.96 -9.56
C ILE A 195 16.09 14.93 -8.54
N HIS A 196 17.30 14.56 -8.96
CA HIS A 196 18.45 14.50 -8.06
C HIS A 196 18.88 15.88 -7.53
N LYS A 197 18.64 16.95 -8.27
CA LYS A 197 18.84 18.31 -7.74
C LYS A 197 17.88 18.65 -6.58
N GLN A 198 16.70 18.03 -6.56
CA GLN A 198 15.71 18.23 -5.48
C GLN A 198 15.91 17.27 -4.32
N ASP A 199 16.40 16.06 -4.60
CA ASP A 199 16.62 14.98 -3.64
C ASP A 199 17.83 14.16 -4.15
N GLU A 200 18.99 14.40 -3.58
CA GLU A 200 20.26 13.76 -3.97
C GLU A 200 20.25 12.25 -3.72
N ASP A 201 19.43 11.79 -2.78
CA ASP A 201 19.26 10.37 -2.44
C ASP A 201 18.11 9.69 -3.21
N ALA A 202 17.55 10.36 -4.22
CA ALA A 202 16.41 9.82 -4.96
C ALA A 202 16.79 8.61 -5.82
N ASP A 203 16.31 7.45 -5.44
CA ASP A 203 16.33 6.26 -6.29
C ASP A 203 15.23 6.30 -7.34
N LEU A 204 15.55 5.91 -8.57
CA LEU A 204 14.63 5.90 -9.70
C LEU A 204 14.54 4.51 -10.33
N LEU A 205 13.39 4.18 -10.91
CA LEU A 205 13.19 3.00 -11.73
C LEU A 205 13.04 3.40 -13.19
N LEU A 206 13.86 2.82 -14.02
CA LEU A 206 13.72 2.83 -15.47
C LEU A 206 13.03 1.54 -15.91
N GLN A 207 11.95 1.66 -16.67
CA GLN A 207 11.13 0.52 -17.07
C GLN A 207 10.74 0.63 -18.54
N GLU A 208 10.73 -0.52 -19.25
CA GLU A 208 10.17 -0.57 -20.59
C GLU A 208 8.70 -0.14 -20.59
N TYR A 209 8.29 0.55 -21.66
CA TYR A 209 6.91 0.93 -21.84
C TYR A 209 6.14 -0.16 -22.56
N ILE A 210 5.13 -0.71 -21.92
CA ILE A 210 4.19 -1.65 -22.53
C ILE A 210 2.94 -0.88 -22.98
N LYS A 211 2.77 -0.74 -24.31
CA LYS A 211 1.56 -0.11 -24.85
C LYS A 211 0.36 -1.01 -24.61
N THR A 212 -0.67 -0.45 -23.99
CA THR A 212 -1.92 -1.15 -23.72
C THR A 212 -3.09 -0.17 -23.76
N ASP A 213 -4.27 -0.66 -24.07
CA ASP A 213 -5.50 0.16 -24.10
C ASP A 213 -6.21 0.18 -22.73
N TYR A 214 -5.83 -0.71 -21.84
CA TYR A 214 -6.40 -0.79 -20.49
C TYR A 214 -5.45 -1.52 -19.52
N ASP A 215 -5.71 -1.37 -18.23
CA ASP A 215 -5.24 -2.28 -17.21
C ASP A 215 -6.42 -2.99 -16.51
N ALA A 216 -6.12 -4.09 -15.82
CA ALA A 216 -7.08 -4.81 -15.00
C ALA A 216 -6.77 -4.62 -13.52
N ARG A 217 -7.76 -4.11 -12.76
CA ARG A 217 -7.67 -4.07 -11.31
C ARG A 217 -8.38 -5.29 -10.73
N VAL A 218 -7.63 -6.14 -10.05
CA VAL A 218 -8.12 -7.38 -9.46
C VAL A 218 -8.15 -7.24 -7.95
N LEU A 219 -9.31 -7.50 -7.33
CA LEU A 219 -9.45 -7.56 -5.88
C LEU A 219 -9.35 -9.01 -5.43
N VAL A 220 -8.38 -9.28 -4.56
CA VAL A 220 -8.11 -10.63 -4.03
C VAL A 220 -8.25 -10.61 -2.51
N LEU A 221 -8.97 -11.58 -1.98
CA LEU A 221 -9.11 -11.80 -0.55
C LEU A 221 -8.99 -13.29 -0.23
N GLY A 222 -8.14 -13.65 0.70
CA GLY A 222 -7.93 -15.03 1.11
C GLY A 222 -7.51 -15.97 -0.03
N GLY A 223 -6.73 -15.46 -1.01
CA GLY A 223 -6.28 -16.20 -2.19
C GLY A 223 -7.36 -16.42 -3.27
N LYS A 224 -8.52 -15.77 -3.14
CA LYS A 224 -9.61 -15.85 -4.14
C LYS A 224 -9.83 -14.48 -4.78
N VAL A 225 -10.00 -14.46 -6.10
CA VAL A 225 -10.44 -13.27 -6.82
C VAL A 225 -11.91 -13.00 -6.48
N LEU A 226 -12.19 -11.81 -5.93
CA LEU A 226 -13.53 -11.37 -5.58
C LEU A 226 -14.19 -10.56 -6.70
N SER A 227 -13.40 -9.69 -7.34
CA SER A 227 -13.87 -8.89 -8.48
C SER A 227 -12.69 -8.46 -9.35
N THR A 228 -13.01 -8.13 -10.60
CA THR A 228 -12.10 -7.52 -11.55
C THR A 228 -12.77 -6.28 -12.13
N MET A 229 -11.94 -5.31 -12.49
CA MET A 229 -12.38 -4.05 -13.06
C MET A 229 -11.42 -3.70 -14.19
N LYS A 230 -11.94 -3.45 -15.38
CA LYS A 230 -11.17 -2.92 -16.50
C LYS A 230 -11.05 -1.40 -16.34
N ARG A 231 -9.86 -0.85 -16.50
CA ARG A 231 -9.62 0.59 -16.44
C ARG A 231 -8.99 1.03 -17.76
N PRO A 232 -9.77 1.65 -18.65
CA PRO A 232 -9.26 2.13 -19.92
C PRO A 232 -8.15 3.18 -19.72
N VAL A 233 -7.16 3.18 -20.61
CA VAL A 233 -6.19 4.26 -20.70
C VAL A 233 -6.92 5.53 -21.16
N ILE A 234 -6.57 6.66 -20.56
CA ILE A 234 -7.19 7.95 -20.86
C ILE A 234 -6.68 8.45 -22.22
N GLU A 235 -7.57 8.92 -23.07
CA GLU A 235 -7.18 9.51 -24.36
C GLU A 235 -6.20 10.67 -24.14
N GLY A 236 -5.05 10.61 -24.82
CA GLY A 236 -3.97 11.59 -24.65
C GLY A 236 -3.08 11.39 -23.42
N ASP A 237 -3.27 10.31 -22.65
CA ASP A 237 -2.40 9.91 -21.53
C ASP A 237 -1.91 8.46 -21.73
N PHE A 238 -0.91 8.06 -21.00
CA PHE A 238 -0.41 6.67 -20.93
C PHE A 238 -0.93 5.93 -19.68
N ARG A 239 -1.65 6.62 -18.82
CA ARG A 239 -2.14 6.12 -17.52
C ARG A 239 -3.61 5.73 -17.57
N SER A 240 -3.98 4.72 -16.77
CA SER A 240 -5.35 4.20 -16.61
C SER A 240 -5.92 4.44 -15.19
N ASN A 241 -5.26 5.28 -14.38
CA ASN A 241 -5.69 5.51 -13.01
C ASN A 241 -7.02 6.27 -12.93
N VAL A 242 -7.98 5.75 -12.15
CA VAL A 242 -9.27 6.42 -11.88
C VAL A 242 -9.08 7.82 -11.28
N SER A 243 -8.05 7.99 -10.44
CA SER A 243 -7.70 9.31 -9.87
C SER A 243 -7.23 10.33 -10.90
N GLN A 244 -6.90 9.90 -12.11
CA GLN A 244 -6.52 10.76 -13.24
C GLN A 244 -7.67 10.93 -14.25
N GLY A 245 -8.83 10.30 -14.03
CA GLY A 245 -10.03 10.47 -14.85
C GLY A 245 -10.47 9.25 -15.63
N SER A 246 -9.78 8.10 -15.55
CA SER A 246 -10.26 6.85 -16.16
C SER A 246 -11.63 6.46 -15.61
N LYS A 247 -12.53 6.04 -16.49
CA LYS A 247 -13.86 5.52 -16.12
C LYS A 247 -13.82 4.01 -16.17
N PRO A 248 -13.90 3.33 -15.01
CA PRO A 248 -13.87 1.87 -14.95
C PRO A 248 -15.12 1.22 -15.55
N GLU A 249 -14.92 0.03 -16.12
CA GLU A 249 -15.96 -0.86 -16.67
C GLU A 249 -15.99 -2.18 -15.90
#